data_817bc5747be25c000112a09dbcd17224
#
_entry.id   817bc5747be25c000112a09dbcd17224
#
_cell.length_a   1.000
_cell.length_b   1.000
_cell.length_c   1.000
_cell.angle_alpha   90.00
_cell.angle_beta   90.00
_cell.angle_gamma   90.00
#
_symmetry.space_group_name_H-M   'P 1'
#
loop_
_entity.id
_entity.type
_entity.pdbx_description
1 polymer ?
#
loop_
_entity_poly.entity_id
_entity_poly.type
_entity_poly.pdbx_seq_one_letter_code
_entity_poly.pdbx_strand_id
1 'polypeptide(L)'
;MRKQKKIHARPSGFLSIRCEKCSHIRGFFSRESLKYCRCKGCDHKTFLTDLAPAILKCKCGNRTVFSTNMNENIITIICPFCKAPVDLELDRAGTTYQTMED
;
A
#
# COMPACT_ATOMS: atom_id res chain seq x y z
N MET A 1 11.17 -8.35 19.40
CA MET A 1 10.67 -8.25 19.04
C MET A 1 9.94 -8.57 18.47
N ARG A 2 9.46 -8.53 18.25
CA ARG A 2 8.71 -8.84 17.85
C ARG A 2 8.24 -8.88 16.93
N LYS A 3 8.25 -9.06 16.41
CA LYS A 3 7.70 -9.20 15.61
C LYS A 3 6.63 -9.42 15.20
N GLN A 4 6.32 -9.11 14.76
CA GLN A 4 5.29 -9.28 14.44
C GLN A 4 4.77 -10.15 13.77
N LYS A 5 4.44 -10.51 13.69
CA LYS A 5 3.89 -11.21 13.02
C LYS A 5 2.91 -11.12 12.38
N LYS A 6 2.76 -11.12 12.34
CA LYS A 6 1.94 -11.15 11.89
C LYS A 6 1.01 -10.90 10.96
N ILE A 7 0.56 -9.99 10.72
CA ILE A 7 -0.45 -9.80 9.72
C ILE A 7 0.23 -9.31 8.47
N HIS A 8 0.46 -10.22 7.55
CA HIS A 8 1.00 -9.86 6.26
C HIS A 8 -0.16 -9.78 5.28
N ALA A 9 -0.32 -8.64 4.65
CA ALA A 9 -1.33 -8.49 3.62
C ALA A 9 -0.95 -9.34 2.41
N ARG A 10 -1.96 -9.87 1.72
CA ARG A 10 -1.73 -10.69 0.54
C ARG A 10 -1.26 -9.83 -0.62
N PRO A 11 -0.34 -10.34 -1.46
CA PRO A 11 0.08 -9.61 -2.65
C PRO A 11 -0.93 -9.72 -3.79
N SER A 12 -2.20 -9.47 -3.48
CA SER A 12 -3.30 -9.51 -4.44
C SER A 12 -4.34 -8.47 -4.02
N GLY A 13 -5.32 -8.21 -4.89
CA GLY A 13 -6.29 -7.17 -4.67
C GLY A 13 -5.73 -5.82 -5.08
N PHE A 14 -6.12 -4.76 -4.40
CA PHE A 14 -5.54 -3.44 -4.66
C PHE A 14 -4.16 -3.35 -4.04
N LEU A 15 -3.20 -2.94 -4.84
CA LEU A 15 -1.80 -2.85 -4.43
C LEU A 15 -1.28 -1.45 -4.70
N SER A 16 -0.53 -0.90 -3.75
CA SER A 16 0.16 0.36 -3.93
C SER A 16 1.63 0.12 -3.62
N ILE A 17 2.44 -0.01 -4.65
CA ILE A 17 3.81 -0.48 -4.52
C ILE A 17 4.79 0.60 -4.96
N ARG A 18 5.77 0.86 -4.11
CA ARG A 18 6.85 1.78 -4.42
C ARG A 18 8.03 1.00 -4.95
N CYS A 19 8.57 1.43 -6.09
CA CYS A 19 9.77 0.82 -6.65
C CYS A 19 10.95 1.02 -5.70
N GLU A 20 11.66 -0.05 -5.41
CA GLU A 20 12.79 0.00 -4.50
C GLU A 20 13.96 0.79 -5.07
N LYS A 21 14.03 0.93 -6.39
CA LYS A 21 15.15 1.60 -7.04
C LYS A 21 14.90 3.07 -7.32
N CYS A 22 13.76 3.41 -7.91
CA CYS A 22 13.49 4.80 -8.32
C CYS A 22 12.42 5.49 -7.50
N SER A 23 11.81 4.77 -6.54
CA SER A 23 10.78 5.28 -5.65
C SER A 23 9.45 5.65 -6.33
N HIS A 24 9.28 5.28 -7.58
CA HIS A 24 8.01 5.51 -8.27
C HIS A 24 6.92 4.64 -7.64
N ILE A 25 5.77 5.24 -7.36
CA ILE A 25 4.65 4.51 -6.74
C ILE A 25 3.64 4.14 -7.81
N ARG A 26 3.23 2.89 -7.80
CA ARG A 26 2.28 2.38 -8.76
C ARG A 26 1.10 1.73 -8.04
N GLY A 27 -0.12 2.18 -8.36
CA GLY A 27 -1.34 1.57 -7.85
C GLY A 27 -1.97 0.70 -8.93
N PHE A 28 -2.38 -0.51 -8.56
CA PHE A 28 -3.00 -1.40 -9.51
C PHE A 28 -3.79 -2.50 -8.78
N PHE A 29 -4.60 -3.22 -9.53
CA PHE A 29 -5.39 -4.33 -9.01
C PHE A 29 -4.92 -5.63 -9.61
N SER A 30 -4.78 -6.68 -8.79
CA SER A 30 -4.44 -8.02 -9.26
C SER A 30 -5.33 -9.05 -8.59
N ARG A 31 -5.91 -9.94 -9.37
CA ARG A 31 -6.70 -11.05 -8.84
C ARG A 31 -5.81 -12.15 -8.30
N GLU A 32 -4.61 -12.26 -8.84
CA GLU A 32 -3.69 -13.32 -8.47
C GLU A 32 -2.65 -12.80 -7.50
N SER A 33 -2.15 -13.69 -6.65
CA SER A 33 -1.02 -13.35 -5.80
C SER A 33 0.22 -13.17 -6.66
N LEU A 34 0.88 -12.03 -6.52
CA LEU A 34 2.08 -11.71 -7.28
C LEU A 34 3.30 -11.87 -6.40
N LYS A 35 4.39 -12.35 -6.98
CA LYS A 35 5.66 -12.43 -6.27
C LYS A 35 6.44 -11.14 -6.36
N TYR A 36 6.27 -10.42 -7.46
CA TYR A 36 6.97 -9.16 -7.70
C TYR A 36 6.15 -8.32 -8.67
N CYS A 37 6.49 -7.05 -8.74
CA CYS A 37 6.00 -6.20 -9.81
C CYS A 37 7.18 -5.45 -10.42
N ARG A 38 7.05 -5.14 -11.70
CA ARG A 38 8.11 -4.50 -12.45
C ARG A 38 7.78 -3.02 -12.63
N CYS A 39 8.72 -2.17 -12.30
CA CYS A 39 8.54 -0.73 -12.43
C CYS A 39 8.53 -0.34 -13.91
N LYS A 40 7.54 0.44 -14.32
CA LYS A 40 7.44 0.89 -15.69
C LYS A 40 8.49 1.94 -16.05
N GLY A 41 8.99 2.65 -15.05
CA GLY A 41 9.97 3.69 -15.29
C GLY A 41 11.40 3.19 -15.43
N CYS A 42 11.79 2.22 -14.60
CA CYS A 42 13.17 1.75 -14.57
C CYS A 42 13.31 0.23 -14.74
N ASP A 43 12.19 -0.47 -14.89
CA ASP A 43 12.15 -1.92 -15.11
C ASP A 43 12.68 -2.76 -13.95
N HIS A 44 12.88 -2.16 -12.79
CA HIS A 44 13.34 -2.87 -11.60
C HIS A 44 12.24 -3.76 -11.04
N LYS A 45 12.61 -4.96 -10.59
CA LYS A 45 11.66 -5.87 -9.91
C LYS A 45 11.63 -5.54 -8.42
N THR A 46 10.43 -5.27 -7.92
CA THR A 46 10.20 -5.09 -6.50
C THR A 46 9.41 -6.29 -6.01
N PHE A 47 9.98 -7.05 -5.07
CA PHE A 47 9.33 -8.23 -4.56
C PHE A 47 8.25 -7.85 -3.57
N LEU A 48 7.10 -8.53 -3.66
CA LEU A 48 5.94 -8.21 -2.85
C LEU A 48 5.90 -9.09 -1.61
N THR A 49 6.83 -8.81 -0.70
CA THR A 49 6.94 -9.50 0.58
C THR A 49 6.74 -8.48 1.69
N ASP A 50 6.26 -8.95 2.83
CA ASP A 50 6.08 -8.11 4.03
C ASP A 50 5.21 -6.89 3.76
N LEU A 51 4.14 -7.09 3.01
CA LEU A 51 3.21 -6.00 2.71
C LEU A 51 2.36 -5.68 3.94
N ALA A 52 2.04 -4.40 4.11
CA ALA A 52 1.15 -3.95 5.18
C ALA A 52 -0.21 -3.62 4.59
N PRO A 53 -1.31 -3.95 5.30
CA PRO A 53 -2.63 -3.53 4.85
C PRO A 53 -2.81 -2.03 5.08
N ALA A 54 -3.55 -1.40 4.20
CA ALA A 54 -3.87 0.02 4.27
C ALA A 54 -5.36 0.21 4.03
N ILE A 55 -6.04 0.86 4.96
CA ILE A 55 -7.48 1.10 4.85
C ILE A 55 -7.68 2.57 4.50
N LEU A 56 -8.17 2.81 3.30
CA LEU A 56 -8.40 4.17 2.80
C LEU A 56 -9.88 4.50 2.86
N LYS A 57 -10.22 5.56 3.59
CA LYS A 57 -11.58 6.10 3.62
C LYS A 57 -11.53 7.46 2.96
N CYS A 58 -12.10 7.57 1.78
CA CYS A 58 -12.04 8.80 1.01
C CYS A 58 -13.27 9.65 1.26
N LYS A 59 -13.11 10.96 1.10
CA LYS A 59 -14.22 11.90 1.23
C LYS A 59 -15.32 11.66 0.19
N CYS A 60 -14.98 10.95 -0.89
CA CYS A 60 -15.99 10.58 -1.89
C CYS A 60 -16.94 9.50 -1.40
N GLY A 61 -16.72 8.97 -0.20
CA GLY A 61 -17.60 7.97 0.41
C GLY A 61 -17.14 6.54 0.21
N ASN A 62 -16.12 6.31 -0.59
CA ASN A 62 -15.63 4.96 -0.86
C ASN A 62 -14.58 4.55 0.14
N ARG A 63 -14.59 3.26 0.46
CA ARG A 63 -13.60 2.66 1.34
C ARG A 63 -12.89 1.57 0.54
N THR A 64 -11.56 1.60 0.59
CA THR A 64 -10.74 0.64 -0.15
C THR A 64 -9.65 0.10 0.74
N VAL A 65 -9.39 -1.20 0.63
CA VAL A 65 -8.30 -1.83 1.35
C VAL A 65 -7.19 -2.15 0.34
N PHE A 66 -5.97 -1.69 0.66
CA PHE A 66 -4.79 -1.90 -0.18
C PHE A 66 -3.78 -2.73 0.56
N SER A 67 -2.85 -3.30 -0.20
CA SER A 67 -1.61 -3.83 0.36
C SER A 67 -0.47 -2.97 -0.18
N THR A 68 0.49 -2.63 0.67
CA THR A 68 1.58 -1.75 0.27
C THR A 68 2.91 -2.20 0.87
N ASN A 69 3.98 -1.93 0.14
CA ASN A 69 5.34 -2.18 0.63
C ASN A 69 5.97 -0.93 1.26
N MET A 70 5.24 0.17 1.30
CA MET A 70 5.73 1.38 1.95
C MET A 70 5.81 1.17 3.45
N ASN A 71 6.81 1.79 4.08
CA ASN A 71 7.06 1.56 5.50
C ASN A 71 7.25 2.84 6.32
N GLU A 72 6.96 4.00 5.75
CA GLU A 72 6.98 5.25 6.49
C GLU A 72 5.79 5.34 7.43
N ASN A 73 5.86 6.23 8.43
CA ASN A 73 4.74 6.42 9.35
C ASN A 73 3.52 7.05 8.67
N ILE A 74 3.76 7.90 7.70
CA ILE A 74 2.68 8.56 6.95
C ILE A 74 2.93 8.34 5.46
N ILE A 75 1.92 7.88 4.76
CA ILE A 75 1.99 7.67 3.32
C ILE A 75 0.79 8.32 2.65
N THR A 76 0.92 8.64 1.37
CA THR A 76 -0.17 9.20 0.58
C THR A 76 -0.55 8.22 -0.50
N ILE A 77 -1.84 7.89 -0.56
CA ILE A 77 -2.37 6.97 -1.57
C ILE A 77 -3.46 7.68 -2.36
N ILE A 78 -3.47 7.46 -3.66
CA ILE A 78 -4.48 8.05 -4.53
C ILE A 78 -5.72 7.19 -4.51
N CYS A 79 -6.87 7.79 -4.19
CA CYS A 79 -8.14 7.09 -4.19
C CYS A 79 -8.44 6.55 -5.60
N PRO A 80 -8.73 5.25 -5.77
CA PRO A 80 -8.97 4.69 -7.10
C PRO A 80 -10.28 5.16 -7.74
N PHE A 81 -11.17 5.76 -6.96
CA PHE A 81 -12.48 6.19 -7.45
C PHE A 81 -12.51 7.65 -7.83
N CYS A 82 -12.03 8.54 -6.97
CA CYS A 82 -12.10 9.98 -7.25
C CYS A 82 -10.75 10.59 -7.58
N LYS A 83 -9.67 9.83 -7.50
CA LYS A 83 -8.30 10.24 -7.83
C LYS A 83 -7.72 11.30 -6.91
N ALA A 84 -8.34 11.56 -5.77
CA ALA A 84 -7.82 12.51 -4.80
C ALA A 84 -6.74 11.85 -3.94
N PRO A 85 -5.69 12.58 -3.54
CA PRO A 85 -4.70 12.04 -2.62
C PRO A 85 -5.27 11.97 -1.21
N VAL A 86 -4.97 10.88 -0.51
CA VAL A 86 -5.42 10.66 0.86
C VAL A 86 -4.22 10.25 1.70
N ASP A 87 -4.01 10.94 2.80
CA ASP A 87 -2.93 10.64 3.72
C ASP A 87 -3.36 9.55 4.70
N LEU A 88 -2.46 8.59 4.91
CA LEU A 88 -2.68 7.47 5.81
C LEU A 88 -1.56 7.42 6.82
N GLU A 89 -1.90 7.05 8.05
CA GLU A 89 -0.95 6.95 9.14
C GLU A 89 -0.87 5.51 9.63
N LEU A 90 0.35 5.06 9.93
CA LEU A 90 0.57 3.74 10.50
C LEU A 90 0.04 3.72 11.92
N ASP A 91 -0.66 2.66 12.30
CA ASP A 91 -1.21 2.56 13.66
C ASP A 91 -0.09 2.34 14.69
N ARG A 92 -0.45 2.35 15.97
CA ARG A 92 0.53 2.20 17.05
C ARG A 92 1.22 0.85 17.03
N ALA A 93 0.52 -0.16 16.59
CA ALA A 93 1.09 -1.50 16.52
C ALA A 93 2.09 -1.62 15.37
N GLY A 94 2.08 -0.67 14.42
CA GLY A 94 2.96 -0.71 13.27
C GLY A 94 2.54 -1.74 12.23
N THR A 95 1.26 -2.10 12.19
CA THR A 95 0.78 -3.16 11.32
C THR A 95 -0.15 -2.71 10.21
N THR A 96 -0.90 -1.63 10.42
CA THR A 96 -1.95 -1.22 9.48
C THR A 96 -1.95 0.28 9.27
N TYR A 97 -2.05 0.71 8.03
CA TYR A 97 -2.23 2.13 7.69
C TYR A 97 -3.71 2.46 7.70
N GLN A 98 -4.06 3.61 8.22
CA GLN A 98 -5.44 4.08 8.25
C GLN A 98 -5.49 5.55 7.86
N THR A 99 -6.61 5.97 7.26
CA THR A 99 -6.79 7.35 6.87
C THR A 99 -6.66 8.25 8.09
N MET A 100 -5.88 9.31 7.94
CA MET A 100 -5.75 10.31 9.00
C MET A 100 -7.05 11.10 9.10
N GLU A 101 -7.55 11.23 10.31
CA GLU A 101 -8.76 12.00 10.57
C GLU A 101 -8.40 13.29 11.29
N ASP A 102 -9.08 14.35 10.89
CA ASP A 102 -8.89 15.64 11.51
C ASP A 102 -9.58 15.74 12.86
#